data_bdc362d10493b0d374960a39d46eede7
#
_entry.id   bdc362d10493b0d374960a39d46eede7
#
_cell.length_a   1.000
_cell.length_b   1.000
_cell.length_c   1.000
_cell.angle_alpha   90.00
_cell.angle_beta   90.00
_cell.angle_gamma   90.00
#
_symmetry.space_group_name_H-M   'P 1'
#
loop_
_entity.id
_entity.type
_entity.pdbx_description
1 polymer ?
#
loop_
_entity_poly.entity_id
_entity_poly.type
_entity_poly.pdbx_seq_one_letter_code
_entity_poly.pdbx_strand_id
1 'polypeptide(L)'
;MCGLVFMGSKNIGYRDVEVFEEMLFCDTLRGSHSTGVCGIFEDKEHGTRNKLVKAAVPGPEFIASGFLDEAISIRTKNGNVTTIKRPIAAFGHNRYATKGEVNAVNAHPFTHDHITLAHNGTLTGQHRLIDHKKFEVDSENIAYSISKVGFVETLKNLDGAFTLIWHDSNLNTVNTIRNKERPFYLVRTSTNDWFGASEKEMLLWIMGRQKSPITIAEQFECEPGVQYVFDVTNGVFSFKEKVKHELPTFTRFPYSSSYSNFYGDDDYDYWTVS
;
A
#
# COMPACT_ATOMS: atom_id res chain seq x y z
N MET A 1 7.31 -11.43 1.09
CA MET A 1 6.99 -10.10 1.68
C MET A 1 6.10 -9.36 0.71
N CYS A 2 5.17 -8.56 1.20
CA CYS A 2 4.35 -7.72 0.31
C CYS A 2 5.13 -6.50 -0.20
N GLY A 3 4.62 -5.85 -1.24
CA GLY A 3 5.16 -4.61 -1.74
C GLY A 3 4.09 -3.55 -1.97
N LEU A 4 4.46 -2.29 -1.75
CA LEU A 4 3.65 -1.11 -1.98
C LEU A 4 4.31 -0.24 -3.04
N VAL A 5 3.50 0.31 -3.94
CA VAL A 5 3.89 1.29 -4.94
C VAL A 5 2.92 2.47 -4.91
N PHE A 6 3.42 3.67 -5.22
CA PHE A 6 2.65 4.92 -5.17
C PHE A 6 3.09 5.87 -6.28
N MET A 7 2.13 6.60 -6.84
CA MET A 7 2.37 7.78 -7.67
C MET A 7 1.38 8.90 -7.32
N GLY A 8 1.83 10.14 -7.44
CA GLY A 8 0.99 11.32 -7.31
C GLY A 8 1.59 12.48 -8.08
N SER A 9 0.77 13.20 -8.85
CA SER A 9 1.19 14.31 -9.67
C SER A 9 0.04 15.27 -9.91
N LYS A 10 0.38 16.54 -10.13
CA LYS A 10 -0.62 17.53 -10.59
C LYS A 10 -1.24 17.13 -11.93
N ASN A 11 -0.46 16.50 -12.80
CA ASN A 11 -0.90 16.06 -14.12
C ASN A 11 -0.23 14.73 -14.45
N ILE A 12 -0.82 13.62 -14.03
CA ILE A 12 -0.30 12.29 -14.36
C ILE A 12 -0.33 12.09 -15.88
N GLY A 13 0.87 12.01 -16.46
CA GLY A 13 1.09 11.77 -17.88
C GLY A 13 1.39 10.31 -18.20
N TYR A 14 1.70 10.06 -19.47
CA TYR A 14 2.05 8.71 -19.95
C TYR A 14 3.29 8.16 -19.23
N ARG A 15 4.32 8.98 -19.06
CA ARG A 15 5.57 8.59 -18.38
C ARG A 15 5.33 8.18 -16.92
N ASP A 16 4.47 8.90 -16.22
CA ASP A 16 4.20 8.59 -14.80
C ASP A 16 3.47 7.25 -14.66
N VAL A 17 2.56 6.98 -15.60
CA VAL A 17 1.88 5.69 -15.71
C VAL A 17 2.88 4.56 -16.04
N GLU A 18 3.83 4.79 -16.97
CA GLU A 18 4.85 3.81 -17.35
C GLU A 18 5.75 3.47 -16.13
N VAL A 19 6.19 4.48 -15.36
CA VAL A 19 6.95 4.25 -14.12
C VAL A 19 6.12 3.45 -13.11
N PHE A 20 4.86 3.81 -12.89
CA PHE A 20 4.00 3.12 -11.93
C PHE A 20 3.72 1.67 -12.36
N GLU A 21 3.47 1.44 -13.64
CA GLU A 21 3.29 0.11 -14.22
C GLU A 21 4.52 -0.77 -14.01
N GLU A 22 5.72 -0.25 -14.32
CA GLU A 22 6.97 -0.97 -14.11
C GLU A 22 7.25 -1.26 -12.63
N MET A 23 6.93 -0.31 -11.74
CA MET A 23 7.02 -0.53 -10.29
C MET A 23 6.11 -1.68 -9.86
N LEU A 24 4.85 -1.68 -10.29
CA LEU A 24 3.90 -2.74 -9.97
C LEU A 24 4.32 -4.10 -10.54
N PHE A 25 4.89 -4.10 -11.77
CA PHE A 25 5.43 -5.29 -12.41
C PHE A 25 6.60 -5.88 -11.61
N CYS A 26 7.62 -5.07 -11.31
CA CYS A 26 8.82 -5.52 -10.61
C CYS A 26 8.55 -5.92 -9.16
N ASP A 27 7.62 -5.22 -8.49
CA ASP A 27 7.27 -5.46 -7.09
C ASP A 27 6.57 -6.82 -6.87
N THR A 28 6.16 -7.50 -7.96
CA THR A 28 5.71 -8.90 -7.94
C THR A 28 6.73 -9.86 -7.32
N LEU A 29 8.03 -9.55 -7.39
CA LEU A 29 9.08 -10.33 -6.73
C LEU A 29 8.92 -10.38 -5.20
N ARG A 30 8.18 -9.44 -4.63
CA ARG A 30 7.85 -9.38 -3.19
C ARG A 30 6.54 -10.10 -2.86
N GLY A 31 5.59 -10.14 -3.80
CA GLY A 31 4.31 -10.80 -3.59
C GLY A 31 3.60 -11.10 -4.90
N SER A 32 3.30 -12.36 -5.13
CA SER A 32 2.71 -12.85 -6.38
C SER A 32 1.33 -13.48 -6.23
N HIS A 33 0.75 -13.44 -5.02
CA HIS A 33 -0.53 -14.11 -4.76
C HIS A 33 -1.74 -13.31 -5.22
N SER A 34 -1.68 -11.99 -5.10
CA SER A 34 -2.72 -11.11 -5.62
C SER A 34 -2.18 -9.70 -5.80
N THR A 35 -2.80 -8.95 -6.70
CA THR A 35 -2.46 -7.57 -7.02
C THR A 35 -3.71 -6.71 -6.96
N GLY A 36 -3.57 -5.47 -6.51
CA GLY A 36 -4.65 -4.50 -6.61
C GLY A 36 -4.13 -3.08 -6.58
N VAL A 37 -4.91 -2.20 -7.20
CA VAL A 37 -4.60 -0.79 -7.39
C VAL A 37 -5.83 0.06 -7.07
N CYS A 38 -5.60 1.17 -6.38
CA CYS A 38 -6.56 2.24 -6.17
C CYS A 38 -6.12 3.48 -6.94
N GLY A 39 -6.91 3.92 -7.91
CA GLY A 39 -6.79 5.23 -8.54
C GLY A 39 -7.71 6.24 -7.84
N ILE A 40 -7.19 7.42 -7.52
CA ILE A 40 -7.90 8.52 -6.88
C ILE A 40 -8.17 9.60 -7.92
N PHE A 41 -9.44 9.89 -8.16
CA PHE A 41 -9.88 10.82 -9.18
C PHE A 41 -10.61 12.00 -8.54
N GLU A 42 -10.51 13.15 -9.16
CA GLU A 42 -11.36 14.28 -8.83
C GLU A 42 -12.83 13.94 -9.04
N ASP A 43 -13.64 14.24 -8.05
CA ASP A 43 -15.09 14.18 -8.09
C ASP A 43 -15.68 15.55 -7.74
N LYS A 44 -16.61 16.04 -8.58
CA LYS A 44 -17.16 17.40 -8.42
C LYS A 44 -18.12 17.55 -7.24
N GLU A 45 -18.72 16.44 -6.80
CA GLU A 45 -19.69 16.43 -5.72
C GLU A 45 -19.06 16.13 -4.36
N HIS A 46 -18.06 15.23 -4.37
CA HIS A 46 -17.47 14.70 -3.14
C HIS A 46 -15.97 15.03 -2.97
N GLY A 47 -15.42 15.89 -3.85
CA GLY A 47 -13.98 16.21 -3.86
C GLY A 47 -13.15 15.15 -4.55
N THR A 48 -13.16 13.92 -4.05
CA THR A 48 -12.44 12.78 -4.65
C THR A 48 -13.28 11.50 -4.65
N ARG A 49 -13.00 10.61 -5.60
CA ARG A 49 -13.52 9.26 -5.63
C ARG A 49 -12.44 8.24 -5.95
N ASN A 50 -12.57 7.07 -5.36
CA ASN A 50 -11.68 5.94 -5.60
C ASN A 50 -12.20 5.06 -6.74
N LYS A 51 -11.26 4.54 -7.54
CA LYS A 51 -11.48 3.41 -8.43
C LYS A 51 -10.55 2.28 -8.02
N LEU A 52 -11.14 1.24 -7.47
CA LEU A 52 -10.42 0.10 -6.91
C LEU A 52 -10.58 -1.11 -7.83
N VAL A 53 -9.46 -1.71 -8.24
CA VAL A 53 -9.43 -2.96 -9.00
C VAL A 53 -8.48 -3.92 -8.30
N LYS A 54 -8.95 -5.15 -8.04
CA LYS A 54 -8.19 -6.20 -7.33
C LYS A 54 -8.40 -7.54 -8.03
N ALA A 55 -7.35 -8.35 -8.11
CA ALA A 55 -7.41 -9.70 -8.64
C ALA A 55 -6.42 -10.64 -7.92
N ALA A 56 -6.78 -11.92 -7.83
CA ALA A 56 -5.90 -12.96 -7.28
C ALA A 56 -4.91 -13.43 -8.34
N VAL A 57 -4.13 -12.51 -8.90
CA VAL A 57 -3.12 -12.74 -9.92
C VAL A 57 -1.87 -11.92 -9.62
N PRO A 58 -0.68 -12.32 -10.10
CA PRO A 58 0.54 -11.54 -9.95
C PRO A 58 0.50 -10.24 -10.78
N GLY A 59 1.35 -9.27 -10.44
CA GLY A 59 1.42 -7.96 -11.09
C GLY A 59 1.51 -8.01 -12.62
N PRO A 60 2.38 -8.82 -13.24
CA PRO A 60 2.45 -8.94 -14.70
C PRO A 60 1.14 -9.38 -15.36
N GLU A 61 0.43 -10.34 -14.77
CA GLU A 61 -0.88 -10.79 -15.25
C GLU A 61 -1.97 -9.73 -15.03
N PHE A 62 -1.94 -9.03 -13.90
CA PHE A 62 -2.83 -7.91 -13.61
C PHE A 62 -2.73 -6.80 -14.65
N ILE A 63 -1.50 -6.47 -15.07
CA ILE A 63 -1.22 -5.49 -16.12
C ILE A 63 -1.69 -6.00 -17.48
N ALA A 64 -1.29 -7.22 -17.86
CA ALA A 64 -1.63 -7.81 -19.16
C ALA A 64 -3.14 -8.01 -19.35
N SER A 65 -3.89 -8.24 -18.28
CA SER A 65 -5.35 -8.34 -18.29
C SER A 65 -6.08 -7.00 -18.38
N GLY A 66 -5.35 -5.87 -18.38
CA GLY A 66 -5.93 -4.53 -18.47
C GLY A 66 -6.50 -4.00 -17.14
N PHE A 67 -6.35 -4.72 -16.03
CA PHE A 67 -6.84 -4.30 -14.71
C PHE A 67 -6.15 -3.02 -14.20
N LEU A 68 -4.86 -2.85 -14.51
CA LEU A 68 -4.16 -1.60 -14.19
C LEU A 68 -4.79 -0.42 -14.94
N ASP A 69 -4.96 -0.50 -16.26
CA ASP A 69 -5.59 0.58 -17.04
C ASP A 69 -7.02 0.84 -16.57
N GLU A 70 -7.75 -0.20 -16.20
CA GLU A 70 -9.05 -0.03 -15.56
C GLU A 70 -8.95 0.79 -14.28
N ALA A 71 -8.04 0.48 -13.37
CA ALA A 71 -7.90 1.18 -12.08
C ALA A 71 -7.49 2.65 -12.23
N ILE A 72 -6.61 2.97 -13.20
CA ILE A 72 -5.99 4.31 -13.35
C ILE A 72 -6.51 5.10 -14.54
N SER A 73 -7.65 4.73 -15.12
CA SER A 73 -8.28 5.52 -16.17
C SER A 73 -9.79 5.56 -16.06
N ILE A 74 -10.37 6.72 -16.40
CA ILE A 74 -11.79 6.87 -16.66
C ILE A 74 -11.94 7.26 -18.12
N ARG A 75 -12.62 6.42 -18.88
CA ARG A 75 -12.87 6.64 -20.31
C ARG A 75 -14.26 7.21 -20.51
N THR A 76 -14.36 8.38 -21.14
CA THR A 76 -15.63 9.01 -21.50
C THR A 76 -15.69 9.11 -23.01
N LYS A 77 -16.77 8.60 -23.60
CA LYS A 77 -17.01 8.66 -25.05
C LYS A 77 -18.03 9.75 -25.34
N ASN A 78 -17.66 10.72 -26.20
CA ASN A 78 -18.55 11.73 -26.71
C ASN A 78 -18.50 11.72 -28.25
N GLY A 79 -19.52 11.13 -28.87
CA GLY A 79 -19.50 10.84 -30.31
C GLY A 79 -18.33 9.90 -30.67
N ASN A 80 -17.47 10.34 -31.57
CA ASN A 80 -16.29 9.59 -32.01
C ASN A 80 -15.02 9.87 -31.17
N VAL A 81 -15.10 10.78 -30.22
CA VAL A 81 -13.96 11.15 -29.36
C VAL A 81 -13.99 10.38 -28.05
N THR A 82 -12.89 9.71 -27.73
CA THR A 82 -12.67 9.09 -26.41
C THR A 82 -11.71 9.93 -25.62
N THR A 83 -12.17 10.44 -24.47
CA THR A 83 -11.34 11.18 -23.52
C THR A 83 -10.94 10.23 -22.38
N ILE A 84 -9.67 10.25 -22.02
CA ILE A 84 -9.14 9.47 -20.89
C ILE A 84 -8.78 10.47 -19.78
N LYS A 85 -9.47 10.35 -18.63
CA LYS A 85 -9.10 11.06 -17.40
C LYS A 85 -8.16 10.18 -16.58
N ARG A 86 -7.00 10.69 -16.22
CA ARG A 86 -6.04 10.04 -15.33
C ARG A 86 -6.34 10.37 -13.87
N PRO A 87 -5.88 9.56 -12.91
CA PRO A 87 -6.06 9.84 -11.48
C PRO A 87 -5.17 11.03 -11.06
N ILE A 88 -5.44 11.58 -9.90
CA ILE A 88 -4.59 12.57 -9.22
C ILE A 88 -3.44 11.86 -8.50
N ALA A 89 -3.74 10.70 -7.96
CA ALA A 89 -2.79 9.80 -7.32
C ALA A 89 -3.25 8.35 -7.49
N ALA A 90 -2.32 7.41 -7.38
CA ALA A 90 -2.64 5.99 -7.30
C ALA A 90 -1.67 5.27 -6.38
N PHE A 91 -2.14 4.22 -5.73
CA PHE A 91 -1.29 3.30 -5.01
C PHE A 91 -1.68 1.85 -5.30
N GLY A 92 -0.68 0.99 -5.34
CA GLY A 92 -0.81 -0.42 -5.65
C GLY A 92 -0.13 -1.30 -4.61
N HIS A 93 -0.55 -2.55 -4.58
CA HIS A 93 -0.03 -3.55 -3.66
C HIS A 93 0.08 -4.92 -4.33
N ASN A 94 1.25 -5.53 -4.21
CA ASN A 94 1.51 -6.93 -4.54
C ASN A 94 1.56 -7.75 -3.24
N ARG A 95 0.60 -8.67 -3.09
CA ARG A 95 0.40 -9.42 -1.85
C ARG A 95 1.16 -10.72 -1.83
N TYR A 96 1.89 -10.95 -0.73
CA TYR A 96 2.29 -12.28 -0.28
C TYR A 96 1.42 -12.62 0.94
N ALA A 97 0.46 -13.53 0.78
CA ALA A 97 -0.51 -13.84 1.82
C ALA A 97 0.18 -14.52 3.01
N THR A 98 0.09 -13.89 4.18
CA THR A 98 0.50 -14.42 5.49
C THR A 98 -0.70 -14.76 6.37
N LYS A 99 -1.85 -14.11 6.11
CA LYS A 99 -3.14 -14.33 6.75
C LYS A 99 -4.23 -14.29 5.69
N GLY A 100 -5.26 -15.08 5.85
CA GLY A 100 -6.41 -15.16 4.97
C GLY A 100 -6.13 -15.87 3.64
N GLU A 101 -7.19 -16.28 2.98
CA GLU A 101 -7.15 -16.98 1.70
C GLU A 101 -6.57 -16.13 0.57
N VAL A 102 -6.04 -16.80 -0.46
CA VAL A 102 -5.60 -16.16 -1.70
C VAL A 102 -6.81 -16.03 -2.64
N ASN A 103 -7.46 -14.89 -2.55
CA ASN A 103 -8.61 -14.53 -3.40
C ASN A 103 -8.64 -13.01 -3.61
N ALA A 104 -9.52 -12.54 -4.51
CA ALA A 104 -9.64 -11.11 -4.80
C ALA A 104 -10.23 -10.30 -3.64
N VAL A 105 -11.03 -10.91 -2.75
CA VAL A 105 -11.63 -10.24 -1.60
C VAL A 105 -10.52 -9.84 -0.63
N ASN A 106 -9.59 -10.76 -0.35
CA ASN A 106 -8.46 -10.57 0.56
C ASN A 106 -7.27 -9.84 -0.07
N ALA A 107 -7.36 -9.44 -1.35
CA ALA A 107 -6.36 -8.59 -1.97
C ALA A 107 -6.48 -7.14 -1.48
N HIS A 108 -5.34 -6.44 -1.39
CA HIS A 108 -5.32 -4.99 -1.11
C HIS A 108 -5.62 -4.20 -2.39
N PRO A 109 -6.03 -2.92 -2.25
CA PRO A 109 -6.43 -2.20 -1.05
C PRO A 109 -7.81 -2.61 -0.51
N PHE A 110 -8.09 -2.24 0.75
CA PHE A 110 -9.39 -2.43 1.40
C PHE A 110 -10.09 -1.09 1.58
N THR A 111 -11.42 -1.07 1.42
CA THR A 111 -12.22 0.14 1.61
C THR A 111 -13.26 -0.06 2.71
N HIS A 112 -13.25 0.84 3.68
CA HIS A 112 -14.29 0.97 4.71
C HIS A 112 -14.67 2.44 4.86
N ASP A 113 -15.93 2.75 4.62
CA ASP A 113 -16.47 4.11 4.62
C ASP A 113 -15.61 5.06 3.74
N HIS A 114 -14.99 6.06 4.34
CA HIS A 114 -14.16 7.06 3.70
C HIS A 114 -12.67 6.67 3.57
N ILE A 115 -12.27 5.51 4.09
CA ILE A 115 -10.88 5.04 4.10
C ILE A 115 -10.68 3.95 3.05
N THR A 116 -9.69 4.13 2.17
CA THR A 116 -9.17 3.08 1.30
C THR A 116 -7.68 2.90 1.59
N LEU A 117 -7.27 1.69 2.00
CA LEU A 117 -5.95 1.44 2.61
C LEU A 117 -5.27 0.21 2.00
N ALA A 118 -3.95 0.33 1.79
CA ALA A 118 -3.04 -0.79 1.58
C ALA A 118 -1.99 -0.86 2.70
N HIS A 119 -1.61 -2.07 3.07
CA HIS A 119 -0.69 -2.38 4.17
C HIS A 119 0.38 -3.36 3.71
N ASN A 120 1.64 -2.98 3.84
CA ASN A 120 2.77 -3.91 3.76
C ASN A 120 3.24 -4.22 5.17
N GLY A 121 2.95 -5.43 5.65
CA GLY A 121 3.30 -5.85 6.98
C GLY A 121 2.48 -7.03 7.48
N THR A 122 2.53 -7.25 8.78
CA THR A 122 1.71 -8.24 9.49
C THR A 122 1.58 -7.82 10.95
N LEU A 123 0.36 -7.69 11.42
CA LEU A 123 0.09 -7.44 12.83
C LEU A 123 0.13 -8.75 13.62
N THR A 124 0.90 -8.77 14.69
CA THR A 124 0.88 -9.83 15.71
C THR A 124 -0.26 -9.61 16.69
N GLY A 125 -0.62 -8.35 16.92
CA GLY A 125 -1.65 -7.91 17.86
C GLY A 125 -2.95 -7.46 17.20
N GLN A 126 -3.42 -8.10 16.13
CA GLN A 126 -4.70 -7.77 15.48
C GLN A 126 -5.89 -7.73 16.47
N HIS A 127 -5.83 -8.54 17.55
CA HIS A 127 -6.87 -8.59 18.60
C HIS A 127 -7.03 -7.26 19.38
N ARG A 128 -6.09 -6.32 19.23
CA ARG A 128 -6.17 -4.96 19.82
C ARG A 128 -7.04 -4.01 19.01
N LEU A 129 -7.29 -4.33 17.75
CA LEU A 129 -8.14 -3.53 16.87
C LEU A 129 -9.61 -3.82 17.15
N ILE A 130 -10.45 -2.82 16.89
CA ILE A 130 -11.89 -2.95 17.09
C ILE A 130 -12.46 -4.04 16.19
N ASP A 131 -13.43 -4.77 16.72
CA ASP A 131 -14.17 -5.81 15.97
C ASP A 131 -13.29 -6.86 15.27
N HIS A 132 -12.06 -7.08 15.75
CA HIS A 132 -11.04 -7.92 15.09
C HIS A 132 -11.54 -9.31 14.64
N LYS A 133 -12.51 -9.89 15.36
CA LYS A 133 -13.08 -11.22 15.03
C LYS A 133 -13.91 -11.22 13.74
N LYS A 134 -14.26 -10.05 13.21
CA LYS A 134 -15.02 -9.93 11.95
C LYS A 134 -14.11 -10.01 10.71
N PHE A 135 -12.80 -9.93 10.88
CA PHE A 135 -11.83 -9.77 9.79
C PHE A 135 -10.83 -10.91 9.75
N GLU A 136 -10.74 -11.54 8.59
CA GLU A 136 -9.76 -12.58 8.30
C GLU A 136 -8.35 -11.98 8.11
N VAL A 137 -8.28 -10.78 7.49
CA VAL A 137 -7.05 -10.07 7.18
C VAL A 137 -6.86 -8.88 8.10
N ASP A 138 -5.69 -8.77 8.71
CA ASP A 138 -5.33 -7.65 9.61
C ASP A 138 -5.39 -6.29 8.91
N SER A 139 -5.02 -6.24 7.65
CA SER A 139 -5.02 -5.02 6.84
C SER A 139 -6.43 -4.45 6.61
N GLU A 140 -7.43 -5.32 6.43
CA GLU A 140 -8.83 -4.92 6.34
C GLU A 140 -9.32 -4.36 7.67
N ASN A 141 -8.95 -5.00 8.78
CA ASN A 141 -9.28 -4.54 10.11
C ASN A 141 -8.62 -3.18 10.45
N ILE A 142 -7.40 -2.90 9.93
CA ILE A 142 -6.79 -1.58 10.06
C ILE A 142 -7.64 -0.52 9.35
N ALA A 143 -8.04 -0.76 8.09
CA ALA A 143 -8.87 0.17 7.33
C ALA A 143 -10.20 0.45 8.04
N TYR A 144 -10.87 -0.60 8.51
CA TYR A 144 -12.09 -0.49 9.30
C TYR A 144 -11.88 0.31 10.59
N SER A 145 -10.82 0.01 11.36
CA SER A 145 -10.53 0.72 12.61
C SER A 145 -10.30 2.20 12.37
N ILE A 146 -9.52 2.57 11.35
CA ILE A 146 -9.30 3.98 11.00
C ILE A 146 -10.63 4.66 10.64
N SER A 147 -11.52 3.99 9.90
CA SER A 147 -12.82 4.56 9.51
C SER A 147 -13.75 4.81 10.70
N LYS A 148 -13.60 4.06 11.80
CA LYS A 148 -14.48 4.13 12.99
C LYS A 148 -13.96 5.04 14.10
N VAL A 149 -12.67 4.96 14.39
CA VAL A 149 -12.07 5.68 15.54
C VAL A 149 -10.96 6.65 15.14
N GLY A 150 -10.68 6.77 13.84
CA GLY A 150 -9.62 7.63 13.31
C GLY A 150 -8.23 7.02 13.37
N PHE A 151 -7.31 7.61 12.58
CA PHE A 151 -5.96 7.08 12.43
C PHE A 151 -5.17 7.09 13.74
N VAL A 152 -5.18 8.19 14.49
CA VAL A 152 -4.37 8.33 15.71
C VAL A 152 -4.75 7.30 16.78
N GLU A 153 -6.03 7.03 16.96
CA GLU A 153 -6.48 6.04 17.93
C GLU A 153 -6.18 4.61 17.44
N THR A 154 -6.32 4.35 16.15
CA THR A 154 -5.93 3.06 15.56
C THR A 154 -4.43 2.81 15.71
N LEU A 155 -3.57 3.83 15.47
CA LEU A 155 -2.13 3.71 15.54
C LEU A 155 -1.64 3.20 16.91
N LYS A 156 -2.27 3.61 18.01
CA LYS A 156 -1.94 3.15 19.37
C LYS A 156 -2.08 1.64 19.56
N ASN A 157 -2.84 0.99 18.67
CA ASN A 157 -3.18 -0.42 18.72
C ASN A 157 -2.49 -1.27 17.63
N LEU A 158 -1.63 -0.66 16.80
CA LEU A 158 -0.90 -1.38 15.75
C LEU A 158 0.31 -2.12 16.32
N ASP A 159 0.10 -3.36 16.74
CA ASP A 159 1.15 -4.25 17.25
C ASP A 159 1.64 -5.18 16.14
N GLY A 160 2.77 -4.86 15.56
CA GLY A 160 3.40 -5.63 14.48
C GLY A 160 4.14 -4.74 13.49
N ALA A 161 4.57 -5.36 12.40
CA ALA A 161 5.29 -4.68 11.32
C ALA A 161 4.31 -4.01 10.36
N PHE A 162 4.53 -2.74 10.02
CA PHE A 162 3.67 -2.04 9.07
C PHE A 162 4.34 -0.91 8.30
N THR A 163 3.96 -0.80 7.04
CA THR A 163 3.86 0.42 6.25
C THR A 163 2.42 0.52 5.76
N LEU A 164 1.79 1.66 5.99
CA LEU A 164 0.44 1.96 5.54
C LEU A 164 0.48 3.05 4.48
N ILE A 165 -0.36 2.90 3.47
CA ILE A 165 -0.75 3.97 2.55
C ILE A 165 -2.27 3.97 2.46
N TRP A 166 -2.89 5.16 2.60
CA TRP A 166 -4.35 5.26 2.54
C TRP A 166 -4.82 6.59 1.97
N HIS A 167 -5.96 6.54 1.34
CA HIS A 167 -6.75 7.70 0.96
C HIS A 167 -7.88 7.89 1.99
N ASP A 168 -8.01 9.11 2.47
CA ASP A 168 -9.15 9.57 3.27
C ASP A 168 -9.99 10.53 2.42
N SER A 169 -11.16 10.07 1.97
CA SER A 169 -12.02 10.87 1.10
C SER A 169 -12.76 11.99 1.82
N ASN A 170 -12.89 11.94 3.16
CA ASN A 170 -13.46 13.03 3.94
C ASN A 170 -12.49 14.21 4.05
N LEU A 171 -11.19 13.90 4.17
CA LEU A 171 -10.14 14.90 4.28
C LEU A 171 -9.51 15.24 2.92
N ASN A 172 -9.84 14.50 1.86
CA ASN A 172 -9.22 14.59 0.54
C ASN A 172 -7.69 14.52 0.64
N THR A 173 -7.18 13.52 1.36
CA THR A 173 -5.74 13.33 1.56
C THR A 173 -5.30 11.91 1.21
N VAL A 174 -4.08 11.80 0.68
CA VAL A 174 -3.34 10.54 0.64
C VAL A 174 -2.27 10.59 1.71
N ASN A 175 -2.15 9.52 2.46
CA ASN A 175 -1.29 9.46 3.64
C ASN A 175 -0.40 8.23 3.57
N THR A 176 0.82 8.34 4.09
CA THR A 176 1.67 7.17 4.34
C THR A 176 2.41 7.31 5.65
N ILE A 177 2.56 6.19 6.36
CA ILE A 177 3.34 6.07 7.59
C ILE A 177 3.92 4.67 7.67
N ARG A 178 5.06 4.54 8.34
CA ARG A 178 5.67 3.24 8.63
C ARG A 178 6.21 3.14 10.05
N ASN A 179 6.45 1.92 10.49
CA ASN A 179 7.32 1.66 11.63
C ASN A 179 8.74 1.24 11.16
N LYS A 180 9.61 0.90 12.11
CA LYS A 180 11.01 0.54 11.81
C LYS A 180 11.17 -0.74 10.99
N GLU A 181 10.18 -1.62 10.99
CA GLU A 181 10.27 -2.98 10.45
C GLU A 181 9.95 -3.07 8.96
N ARG A 182 9.29 -2.06 8.38
CA ARG A 182 8.89 -2.05 6.97
C ARG A 182 9.32 -0.76 6.30
N PRO A 183 10.29 -0.81 5.36
CA PRO A 183 10.75 0.37 4.66
C PRO A 183 9.71 0.89 3.67
N PHE A 184 9.73 2.19 3.43
CA PHE A 184 9.05 2.85 2.34
C PHE A 184 9.84 4.08 1.92
N TYR A 185 10.07 4.23 0.63
CA TYR A 185 10.89 5.28 0.05
C TYR A 185 10.02 6.20 -0.79
N LEU A 186 10.28 7.49 -0.70
CA LEU A 186 9.65 8.51 -1.52
C LEU A 186 10.69 9.20 -2.39
N VAL A 187 10.30 9.48 -3.62
CA VAL A 187 11.06 10.25 -4.60
C VAL A 187 10.19 11.39 -5.10
N ARG A 188 10.73 12.61 -5.09
CA ARG A 188 10.14 13.78 -5.73
C ARG A 188 10.97 14.17 -6.93
N THR A 189 10.31 14.34 -8.07
CA THR A 189 10.95 14.80 -9.31
C THR A 189 11.10 16.33 -9.34
N SER A 190 11.88 16.85 -10.27
CA SER A 190 11.98 18.29 -10.50
C SER A 190 10.68 18.94 -11.00
N THR A 191 9.74 18.14 -11.50
CA THR A 191 8.39 18.53 -11.90
C THR A 191 7.35 18.40 -10.79
N ASN A 192 7.81 18.06 -9.54
CA ASN A 192 6.98 17.82 -8.37
C ASN A 192 6.04 16.61 -8.48
N ASP A 193 6.38 15.65 -9.33
CA ASP A 193 5.72 14.34 -9.29
C ASP A 193 6.32 13.51 -8.16
N TRP A 194 5.51 12.71 -7.52
CA TRP A 194 5.92 11.87 -6.40
C TRP A 194 5.73 10.40 -6.74
N PHE A 195 6.75 9.63 -6.42
CA PHE A 195 6.72 8.17 -6.51
C PHE A 195 7.14 7.56 -5.17
N GLY A 196 6.56 6.42 -4.86
CA GLY A 196 6.90 5.70 -3.62
C GLY A 196 6.95 4.20 -3.85
N ALA A 197 7.88 3.52 -3.17
CA ALA A 197 8.01 2.08 -3.22
C ALA A 197 8.56 1.50 -1.93
N SER A 198 8.26 0.24 -1.67
CA SER A 198 8.87 -0.54 -0.59
C SER A 198 10.35 -0.85 -0.84
N GLU A 199 10.83 -0.76 -2.10
CA GLU A 199 12.20 -1.04 -2.51
C GLU A 199 12.82 0.17 -3.22
N LYS A 200 13.84 0.75 -2.60
CA LYS A 200 14.52 1.94 -3.11
C LYS A 200 15.23 1.68 -4.45
N GLU A 201 16.03 0.64 -4.49
CA GLU A 201 16.89 0.36 -5.66
C GLU A 201 16.04 0.02 -6.89
N MET A 202 14.93 -0.70 -6.70
CA MET A 202 13.96 -0.95 -7.76
C MET A 202 13.38 0.36 -8.32
N LEU A 203 12.93 1.26 -7.44
CA LEU A 203 12.34 2.55 -7.84
C LEU A 203 13.36 3.39 -8.62
N LEU A 204 14.58 3.54 -8.11
CA LEU A 204 15.62 4.34 -8.75
C LEU A 204 16.07 3.75 -10.09
N TRP A 205 16.20 2.43 -10.17
CA TRP A 205 16.54 1.74 -11.41
C TRP A 205 15.46 1.95 -12.48
N ILE A 206 14.17 1.82 -12.12
CA ILE A 206 13.05 2.05 -13.04
C ILE A 206 13.07 3.50 -13.54
N MET A 207 13.24 4.48 -12.64
CA MET A 207 13.28 5.89 -13.03
C MET A 207 14.47 6.23 -13.91
N GLY A 208 15.64 5.62 -13.64
CA GLY A 208 16.87 5.87 -14.38
C GLY A 208 16.87 5.29 -15.80
N ARG A 209 16.08 4.28 -16.08
CA ARG A 209 16.00 3.65 -17.43
C ARG A 209 14.91 4.19 -18.33
N GLN A 210 14.13 5.16 -17.88
CA GLN A 210 13.07 5.75 -18.69
C GLN A 210 13.63 6.40 -19.95
N LYS A 211 12.94 6.25 -21.09
CA LYS A 211 13.32 6.86 -22.36
C LYS A 211 13.45 8.38 -22.29
N SER A 212 12.57 9.02 -21.51
CA SER A 212 12.65 10.43 -21.18
C SER A 212 13.27 10.58 -19.80
N PRO A 213 14.41 11.28 -19.66
CA PRO A 213 15.10 11.43 -18.38
C PRO A 213 14.18 11.99 -17.30
N ILE A 214 14.20 11.36 -16.12
CA ILE A 214 13.52 11.84 -14.92
C ILE A 214 14.57 12.46 -14.02
N THR A 215 14.46 13.76 -13.78
CA THR A 215 15.34 14.44 -12.84
C THR A 215 14.78 14.33 -11.44
N ILE A 216 15.50 13.63 -10.58
CA ILE A 216 15.15 13.49 -9.17
C ILE A 216 15.59 14.74 -8.43
N ALA A 217 14.66 15.42 -7.78
CA ALA A 217 14.95 16.59 -6.93
C ALA A 217 15.20 16.15 -5.48
N GLU A 218 14.51 15.11 -5.01
CA GLU A 218 14.63 14.61 -3.64
C GLU A 218 14.32 13.12 -3.59
N GLN A 219 15.06 12.38 -2.75
CA GLN A 219 14.80 10.99 -2.46
C GLN A 219 15.14 10.69 -1.00
N PHE A 220 14.27 9.97 -0.31
CA PHE A 220 14.50 9.62 1.08
C PHE A 220 13.68 8.40 1.51
N GLU A 221 14.14 7.75 2.56
CA GLU A 221 13.35 6.78 3.29
C GLU A 221 12.42 7.51 4.25
N CYS A 222 11.13 7.16 4.25
CA CYS A 222 10.19 7.70 5.21
C CYS A 222 10.66 7.41 6.63
N GLU A 223 10.63 8.42 7.50
CA GLU A 223 11.03 8.26 8.90
C GLU A 223 9.96 7.42 9.65
N PRO A 224 10.38 6.45 10.51
CA PRO A 224 9.43 5.72 11.34
C PRO A 224 8.63 6.66 12.25
N GLY A 225 7.31 6.46 12.30
CA GLY A 225 6.39 7.28 13.08
C GLY A 225 6.09 8.65 12.49
N VAL A 226 6.61 8.97 11.31
CA VAL A 226 6.26 10.19 10.60
C VAL A 226 5.23 9.88 9.52
N GLN A 227 4.08 10.50 9.62
CA GLN A 227 3.03 10.49 8.61
C GLN A 227 3.33 11.57 7.56
N TYR A 228 3.40 11.18 6.31
CA TYR A 228 3.50 12.08 5.15
C TYR A 228 2.10 12.25 4.58
N VAL A 229 1.64 13.49 4.52
CA VAL A 229 0.30 13.86 4.08
C VAL A 229 0.38 14.58 2.76
N PHE A 230 -0.38 14.10 1.78
CA PHE A 230 -0.55 14.72 0.47
C PHE A 230 -2.01 15.19 0.32
N ASP A 231 -2.19 16.40 -0.14
CA ASP A 231 -3.49 16.97 -0.48
C ASP A 231 -3.88 16.57 -1.91
N VAL A 232 -5.13 16.14 -2.10
CA VAL A 232 -5.71 15.79 -3.40
C VAL A 232 -7.00 16.58 -3.67
N THR A 233 -7.18 17.72 -2.99
CA THR A 233 -8.34 18.59 -3.12
C THR A 233 -8.37 19.25 -4.50
N ASN A 234 -9.57 19.41 -5.06
CA ASN A 234 -9.81 20.12 -6.34
C ASN A 234 -9.01 19.57 -7.53
N GLY A 235 -8.74 18.28 -7.55
CA GLY A 235 -8.00 17.65 -8.64
C GLY A 235 -6.51 17.97 -8.69
N VAL A 236 -5.95 18.53 -7.61
CA VAL A 236 -4.54 18.93 -7.52
C VAL A 236 -3.84 18.05 -6.49
N PHE A 237 -2.75 17.40 -6.89
CA PHE A 237 -1.87 16.69 -5.99
C PHE A 237 -0.76 17.60 -5.47
N SER A 238 -0.57 17.65 -4.15
CA SER A 238 0.55 18.38 -3.55
C SER A 238 0.96 17.75 -2.21
N PHE A 239 2.24 17.84 -1.88
CA PHE A 239 2.71 17.52 -0.53
C PHE A 239 2.20 18.59 0.44
N LYS A 240 1.54 18.16 1.53
CA LYS A 240 0.94 19.04 2.53
C LYS A 240 1.84 19.22 3.75
N GLU A 241 2.15 18.13 4.44
CA GLU A 241 2.87 18.20 5.71
C GLU A 241 3.46 16.85 6.14
N LYS A 242 4.36 16.91 7.14
CA LYS A 242 4.82 15.77 7.92
C LYS A 242 4.26 15.89 9.34
N VAL A 243 3.64 14.84 9.84
CA VAL A 243 3.10 14.79 11.22
C VAL A 243 3.82 13.68 11.97
N LYS A 244 4.49 14.02 13.07
CA LYS A 244 5.17 13.04 13.90
C LYS A 244 4.21 12.44 14.92
N HIS A 245 4.23 11.10 15.00
CA HIS A 245 3.46 10.32 15.95
C HIS A 245 4.39 9.47 16.82
N GLU A 246 3.98 9.25 18.06
CA GLU A 246 4.62 8.22 18.89
C GLU A 246 4.13 6.85 18.44
N LEU A 247 5.10 5.98 18.09
CA LEU A 247 4.78 4.59 17.78
C LEU A 247 4.53 3.81 19.06
N PRO A 248 3.50 2.94 19.08
CA PRO A 248 3.24 2.11 20.24
C PRO A 248 4.38 1.13 20.49
N THR A 249 4.67 0.91 21.77
CA THR A 249 5.60 -0.13 22.22
C THR A 249 4.81 -1.17 23.00
N PHE A 250 4.90 -2.43 22.57
CA PHE A 250 4.24 -3.53 23.26
C PHE A 250 5.29 -4.40 23.95
N THR A 251 5.16 -4.55 25.26
CA THR A 251 6.00 -5.45 26.04
C THR A 251 5.61 -6.89 25.70
N ARG A 252 6.50 -7.60 25.02
CA ARG A 252 6.37 -9.05 24.85
C ARG A 252 6.97 -9.67 26.10
N PHE A 253 6.15 -10.23 26.98
CA PHE A 253 6.66 -11.09 28.05
C PHE A 253 7.34 -12.27 27.37
N PRO A 254 8.60 -12.60 27.70
CA PRO A 254 9.20 -13.84 27.24
C PRO A 254 8.28 -14.98 27.73
N TYR A 255 7.86 -15.80 26.79
CA TYR A 255 7.13 -17.03 27.11
C TYR A 255 8.02 -17.80 28.08
N SER A 256 7.64 -17.86 29.36
CA SER A 256 8.34 -18.70 30.31
C SER A 256 8.18 -20.12 29.81
N SER A 257 9.28 -20.72 29.38
CA SER A 257 9.36 -22.14 29.00
C SER A 257 9.22 -23.04 30.24
N SER A 258 8.07 -23.00 30.89
CA SER A 258 7.72 -23.85 32.00
C SER A 258 6.78 -24.99 31.59
N TYR A 259 6.92 -25.48 30.35
CA TYR A 259 6.35 -26.72 29.87
C TYR A 259 7.40 -27.61 29.20
N SER A 260 8.52 -27.85 29.90
CA SER A 260 9.42 -28.95 29.54
C SER A 260 9.39 -29.99 30.66
N ASN A 261 8.29 -30.71 30.82
CA ASN A 261 8.26 -31.99 31.52
C ASN A 261 6.92 -32.68 31.29
N PHE A 262 6.65 -33.04 30.05
CA PHE A 262 5.66 -34.10 29.72
C PHE A 262 5.72 -34.35 28.22
N TYR A 263 6.73 -35.11 27.79
CA TYR A 263 6.66 -36.11 26.71
C TYR A 263 8.02 -36.75 26.61
N GLY A 264 8.00 -38.08 26.78
CA GLY A 264 9.18 -38.92 26.78
C GLY A 264 9.86 -38.96 25.43
N ASP A 265 11.10 -39.36 25.49
CA ASP A 265 11.98 -39.75 24.39
C ASP A 265 11.22 -40.69 23.44
N ASP A 266 11.04 -40.28 22.19
CA ASP A 266 10.88 -41.17 21.07
C ASP A 266 11.75 -40.70 19.93
N ASP A 267 12.74 -41.51 19.61
CA ASP A 267 13.72 -41.40 18.55
C ASP A 267 13.09 -41.12 17.18
N TYR A 268 13.54 -40.08 16.47
CA TYR A 268 13.44 -40.03 15.02
C TYR A 268 14.82 -39.76 14.41
N ASP A 269 15.33 -40.80 13.76
CA ASP A 269 16.55 -40.86 12.98
C ASP A 269 16.55 -39.83 11.83
N TYR A 270 17.62 -39.06 11.77
CA TYR A 270 17.96 -38.24 10.60
C TYR A 270 18.51 -39.10 9.47
N TRP A 271 17.82 -39.16 8.35
CA TRP A 271 18.39 -39.66 7.11
C TRP A 271 19.31 -38.60 6.49
N THR A 272 20.61 -38.88 6.52
CA THR A 272 21.60 -38.21 5.67
C THR A 272 21.51 -38.80 4.28
N VAL A 273 21.36 -37.94 3.26
CA VAL A 273 21.58 -38.31 1.86
C VAL A 273 22.84 -37.60 1.40
N SER A 274 23.78 -38.44 0.95
CA SER A 274 25.05 -38.10 0.31
C SER A 274 24.89 -37.37 -1.02
#